data_e0363fe0635c5a45d3b33dd9312eb1c8
#
_entry.id   e0363fe0635c5a45d3b33dd9312eb1c8
#
_cell.length_a   1.000
_cell.length_b   1.000
_cell.length_c   1.000
_cell.angle_alpha   90.00
_cell.angle_beta   90.00
_cell.angle_gamma   90.00
#
_symmetry.space_group_name_H-M   'P 1'
#
loop_
_entity.id
_entity.type
_entity.pdbx_description
1 polymer ?
#
loop_
_entity_poly.entity_id
_entity_poly.type
_entity_poly.pdbx_seq_one_letter_code
_entity_poly.pdbx_strand_id
1 'polypeptide(L)'
;MPDETYVEEREFTLRIAARCAFPADYDGESDGYAWWSDVEPALAEIVRAAVAILARQPGARVRSANRGRSATEEVTLLVERAP
;
A
#
# COMPACT_ATOMS: atom_id res chain seq x y z
N MET A 1 14.24 30.86 -23.27
CA MET A 1 14.30 30.18 -21.97
C MET A 1 13.32 29.05 -21.87
N PRO A 2 13.77 27.86 -21.91
CA PRO A 2 12.86 26.75 -21.78
C PRO A 2 12.38 26.61 -20.34
N ASP A 3 11.08 26.56 -20.20
CA ASP A 3 10.47 26.24 -18.93
C ASP A 3 10.16 24.74 -18.86
N GLU A 4 10.80 23.99 -19.73
CA GLU A 4 10.60 22.56 -19.78
C GLU A 4 11.15 21.86 -18.56
N THR A 5 10.32 21.03 -17.99
CA THR A 5 10.71 20.19 -16.87
C THR A 5 10.90 18.76 -17.38
N TYR A 6 12.06 18.21 -17.12
CA TYR A 6 12.31 16.81 -17.42
C TYR A 6 11.97 15.96 -16.21
N VAL A 7 11.09 14.99 -16.40
CA VAL A 7 10.63 14.11 -15.33
C VAL A 7 11.06 12.68 -15.61
N GLU A 8 11.70 12.08 -14.66
CA GLU A 8 11.97 10.65 -14.71
C GLU A 8 11.05 9.96 -13.73
N GLU A 9 10.49 8.84 -14.13
CA GLU A 9 9.58 8.06 -13.31
C GLU A 9 9.97 6.60 -13.35
N ARG A 10 9.96 5.98 -12.18
CA ARG A 10 10.15 4.54 -12.04
C ARG A 10 9.04 4.01 -11.15
N GLU A 11 8.59 2.83 -11.45
CA GLU A 11 7.51 2.20 -10.72
C GLU A 11 7.96 0.88 -10.12
N PHE A 12 7.61 0.65 -8.87
CA PHE A 12 7.83 -0.60 -8.19
C PHE A 12 6.51 -1.09 -7.64
N THR A 13 6.14 -2.33 -7.95
CA THR A 13 4.90 -2.92 -7.49
C THR A 13 5.16 -3.99 -6.44
N LEU A 14 4.51 -3.85 -5.29
CA LEU A 14 4.53 -4.85 -4.23
C LEU A 14 3.12 -5.40 -4.04
N ARG A 15 2.98 -6.71 -4.10
CA ARG A 15 1.71 -7.38 -3.83
C ARG A 15 1.84 -8.22 -2.58
N ILE A 16 0.84 -8.12 -1.73
CA ILE A 16 0.77 -8.92 -0.52
C ILE A 16 -0.47 -9.79 -0.61
N ALA A 17 -0.28 -11.09 -0.58
CA ALA A 17 -1.37 -12.04 -0.57
C ALA A 17 -1.37 -12.77 0.77
N ALA A 18 -2.49 -12.72 1.46
CA ALA A 18 -2.66 -13.45 2.71
C ALA A 18 -3.53 -14.67 2.46
N ARG A 19 -3.19 -15.76 3.11
CA ARG A 19 -3.83 -17.04 2.87
C ARG A 19 -3.95 -17.79 4.16
N CYS A 20 -5.10 -18.39 4.37
CA CYS A 20 -5.32 -19.26 5.52
C CYS A 20 -6.08 -20.50 5.07
N ALA A 21 -5.57 -21.67 5.42
CA ALA A 21 -6.19 -22.92 5.03
C ALA A 21 -7.10 -23.43 6.15
N PHE A 22 -8.30 -23.79 5.78
CA PHE A 22 -9.32 -24.30 6.71
C PHE A 22 -9.85 -25.64 6.23
N PRO A 23 -10.46 -26.43 7.14
CA PRO A 23 -11.20 -27.62 6.72
C PRO A 23 -12.31 -27.28 5.71
N ALA A 24 -12.66 -28.24 4.87
CA ALA A 24 -13.63 -28.01 3.79
C ALA A 24 -15.01 -27.57 4.29
N ASP A 25 -15.37 -27.88 5.54
CA ASP A 25 -16.63 -27.51 6.16
C ASP A 25 -16.59 -26.15 6.88
N TYR A 26 -15.49 -25.46 6.78
CA TYR A 26 -15.35 -24.13 7.40
C TYR A 26 -16.29 -23.12 6.75
N ASP A 27 -16.99 -22.37 7.61
CA ASP A 27 -17.87 -21.30 7.18
C ASP A 27 -17.35 -19.97 7.72
N GLY A 28 -16.76 -19.17 6.83
CA GLY A 28 -16.20 -17.87 7.18
C GLY A 28 -17.22 -16.88 7.73
N GLU A 29 -18.47 -16.97 7.24
CA GLU A 29 -19.52 -16.07 7.72
C GLU A 29 -19.86 -16.30 9.19
N SER A 30 -19.77 -17.55 9.64
CA SER A 30 -20.13 -17.88 11.02
C SER A 30 -19.15 -17.33 12.05
N ASP A 31 -17.89 -17.09 11.67
CA ASP A 31 -16.92 -16.49 12.57
C ASP A 31 -16.52 -15.06 12.20
N GLY A 32 -17.23 -14.47 11.23
CA GLY A 32 -16.99 -13.10 10.81
C GLY A 32 -15.64 -12.90 10.13
N TYR A 33 -15.09 -13.95 9.50
CA TYR A 33 -13.78 -13.89 8.84
C TYR A 33 -12.69 -13.42 9.79
N ALA A 34 -12.66 -13.97 10.98
CA ALA A 34 -11.76 -13.54 12.07
C ALA A 34 -10.29 -13.53 11.66
N TRP A 35 -9.84 -14.51 10.86
CA TRP A 35 -8.44 -14.56 10.43
C TRP A 35 -8.02 -13.32 9.63
N TRP A 36 -8.93 -12.83 8.78
CA TRP A 36 -8.66 -11.62 7.99
C TRP A 36 -8.64 -10.39 8.88
N SER A 37 -9.54 -10.32 9.86
CA SER A 37 -9.56 -9.23 10.82
C SER A 37 -8.27 -9.15 11.65
N ASP A 38 -7.60 -10.28 11.83
CA ASP A 38 -6.31 -10.33 12.52
C ASP A 38 -5.16 -9.86 11.61
N VAL A 39 -5.26 -10.10 10.31
CA VAL A 39 -4.22 -9.73 9.35
C VAL A 39 -4.32 -8.27 8.93
N GLU A 40 -5.52 -7.78 8.76
CA GLU A 40 -5.77 -6.43 8.20
C GLU A 40 -5.01 -5.31 8.91
N PRO A 41 -4.95 -5.26 10.26
CA PRO A 41 -4.17 -4.22 10.94
C PRO A 41 -2.68 -4.23 10.60
N ALA A 42 -2.12 -5.41 10.31
CA ALA A 42 -0.72 -5.51 9.92
C ALA A 42 -0.48 -4.85 8.56
N LEU A 43 -1.44 -4.93 7.65
CA LEU A 43 -1.33 -4.28 6.34
C LEU A 43 -1.30 -2.76 6.50
N ALA A 44 -2.12 -2.22 7.39
CA ALA A 44 -2.11 -0.79 7.69
C ALA A 44 -0.76 -0.34 8.27
N GLU A 45 -0.17 -1.15 9.13
CA GLU A 45 1.15 -0.87 9.68
C GLU A 45 2.23 -0.89 8.61
N ILE A 46 2.15 -1.81 7.66
CA ILE A 46 3.10 -1.88 6.54
C ILE A 46 3.03 -0.60 5.71
N VAL A 47 1.83 -0.11 5.42
CA VAL A 47 1.66 1.13 4.66
C VAL A 47 2.25 2.32 5.42
N ARG A 48 1.98 2.42 6.72
CA ARG A 48 2.56 3.50 7.54
C ARG A 48 4.08 3.43 7.57
N ALA A 49 4.64 2.24 7.70
CA ALA A 49 6.09 2.06 7.67
C ALA A 49 6.68 2.44 6.31
N ALA A 50 6.02 2.07 5.22
CA ALA A 50 6.46 2.43 3.88
C ALA A 50 6.50 3.95 3.70
N VAL A 51 5.45 4.65 4.13
CA VAL A 51 5.40 6.11 4.07
C VAL A 51 6.55 6.72 4.87
N ALA A 52 6.79 6.23 6.09
CA ALA A 52 7.85 6.75 6.94
C ALA A 52 9.24 6.53 6.33
N ILE A 53 9.47 5.37 5.75
CA ILE A 53 10.75 5.05 5.12
C ILE A 53 11.00 5.92 3.89
N LEU A 54 9.99 6.04 3.03
CA LEU A 54 10.10 6.83 1.80
C LEU A 54 10.28 8.32 2.12
N ALA A 55 9.62 8.81 3.16
CA ALA A 55 9.72 10.21 3.56
C ALA A 55 11.11 10.58 4.10
N ARG A 56 11.95 9.61 4.41
CA ARG A 56 13.34 9.87 4.83
C ARG A 56 14.23 10.36 3.71
N GLN A 57 13.82 10.17 2.45
CA GLN A 57 14.59 10.67 1.33
C GLN A 57 14.62 12.18 1.34
N PRO A 58 15.79 12.82 1.19
CA PRO A 58 15.87 14.28 1.18
C PRO A 58 15.00 14.90 0.10
N GLY A 59 14.17 15.86 0.47
CA GLY A 59 13.30 16.54 -0.48
C GLY A 59 12.11 15.73 -0.97
N ALA A 60 11.83 14.58 -0.34
CA ALA A 60 10.74 13.71 -0.76
C ALA A 60 9.41 14.11 -0.13
N ARG A 61 8.36 13.96 -0.91
CA ARG A 61 6.98 14.04 -0.45
C ARG A 61 6.31 12.72 -0.80
N VAL A 62 5.56 12.17 0.12
CA VAL A 62 4.85 10.91 -0.09
C VAL A 62 3.37 11.14 0.10
N ARG A 63 2.58 10.71 -0.86
CA ARG A 63 1.12 10.83 -0.78
C ARG A 63 0.46 9.61 -1.40
N SER A 64 -0.78 9.38 -1.00
CA SER A 64 -1.60 8.34 -1.62
C SER A 64 -2.06 8.80 -3.01
N ALA A 65 -2.01 7.88 -3.96
CA ALA A 65 -2.44 8.12 -5.32
C ALA A 65 -3.39 7.01 -5.79
N ASN A 66 -4.31 6.61 -4.92
CA ASN A 66 -5.20 5.49 -5.19
C ASN A 66 -6.23 5.72 -6.30
N ARG A 67 -6.48 6.97 -6.66
CA ARG A 67 -7.38 7.34 -7.75
C ARG A 67 -8.79 6.70 -7.63
N GLY A 68 -9.37 6.80 -6.43
CA GLY A 68 -10.70 6.29 -6.18
C GLY A 68 -10.78 4.81 -5.82
N ARG A 69 -9.66 4.10 -5.81
CA ARG A 69 -9.64 2.71 -5.37
C ARG A 69 -9.64 2.63 -3.85
N SER A 70 -10.30 1.59 -3.33
CA SER A 70 -10.34 1.38 -1.89
C SER A 70 -8.96 1.03 -1.34
N ALA A 71 -8.57 1.70 -0.26
CA ALA A 71 -7.32 1.43 0.43
C ALA A 71 -7.31 0.05 1.12
N THR A 72 -8.45 -0.62 1.21
CA THR A 72 -8.52 -1.97 1.75
C THR A 72 -8.09 -3.03 0.75
N GLU A 73 -8.06 -2.68 -0.53
CA GLU A 73 -7.69 -3.60 -1.60
C GLU A 73 -6.37 -3.25 -2.25
N GLU A 74 -6.09 -1.97 -2.38
CA GLU A 74 -4.91 -1.49 -3.08
C GLU A 74 -4.47 -0.16 -2.51
N VAL A 75 -3.16 0.00 -2.32
CA VAL A 75 -2.59 1.29 -1.95
C VAL A 75 -1.50 1.64 -2.94
N THR A 76 -1.62 2.82 -3.52
CA THR A 76 -0.59 3.39 -4.38
C THR A 76 0.02 4.58 -3.65
N LEU A 77 1.33 4.58 -3.51
CA LEU A 77 2.05 5.71 -2.93
C LEU A 77 2.85 6.39 -4.02
N LEU A 78 2.71 7.70 -4.09
CA LEU A 78 3.51 8.52 -4.99
C LEU A 78 4.59 9.22 -4.19
N VAL A 79 5.84 9.02 -4.59
CA VAL A 79 6.98 9.69 -4.00
C VAL A 79 7.48 10.72 -4.99
N GLU A 80 7.41 11.97 -4.60
CA GLU A 80 7.95 13.07 -5.39
C GLU A 80 9.19 13.57 -4.69
N ARG A 81 10.30 13.60 -5.39
CA ARG A 81 11.57 13.99 -4.81
C ARG A 81 12.24 15.08 -5.64
N ALA A 82 12.68 16.12 -4.96
CA ALA A 82 13.50 17.14 -5.61
C ALA A 82 14.92 16.59 -5.82
N PRO A 83 15.56 16.97 -6.93
CA PRO A 83 16.92 16.51 -7.20
C PRO A 83 17.94 17.01 -6.19
#